data_31583ec8b24c984279aaee80f2d01a34
#
_entry.id   31583ec8b24c984279aaee80f2d01a34
#
_cell.length_a   1.000
_cell.length_b   1.000
_cell.length_c   1.000
_cell.angle_alpha   90.00
_cell.angle_beta   90.00
_cell.angle_gamma   90.00
#
_symmetry.space_group_name_H-M   'P 1'
#
loop_
_entity.id
_entity.type
_entity.pdbx_description
1 polymer ?
#
loop_
_entity_poly.entity_id
_entity_poly.type
_entity_poly.pdbx_seq_one_letter_code
_entity_poly.pdbx_strand_id
1 'polypeptide(L)'
;MTVLPTGTVGELWARGPMIVKGYWNKPEATAETFVDGWVRTGDLARLDDEGFVYIVDRAKDMVLRGGENIYSSEVENALYEHPAVTDCAIIGIPHRTLGEEPAAVVHLAPGMTASESELQDWVRARLAAFKVPVAVHFVADTLPRNANGKILKKDLKALFADCAS
;
A
#
# COMPACT_ATOMS: atom_id res chain seq x y z
N MET A 1 -20.73 11.27 5.65
CA MET A 1 -20.37 9.98 5.01
C MET A 1 -21.08 9.91 3.67
N THR A 2 -20.36 9.58 2.60
CA THR A 2 -20.95 9.38 1.25
C THR A 2 -20.77 7.92 0.87
N VAL A 3 -21.88 7.25 0.56
CA VAL A 3 -21.84 5.86 0.07
C VAL A 3 -21.49 5.89 -1.43
N LEU A 4 -20.51 5.09 -1.82
CA LEU A 4 -20.07 5.00 -3.22
C LEU A 4 -20.87 3.93 -3.97
N PRO A 5 -21.02 4.07 -5.30
CA PRO A 5 -21.63 3.03 -6.14
C PRO A 5 -20.85 1.72 -6.09
N THR A 6 -21.53 0.60 -6.30
CA THR A 6 -20.94 -0.72 -6.49
C THR A 6 -19.87 -0.67 -7.58
N GLY A 7 -18.78 -1.41 -7.39
CA GLY A 7 -17.62 -1.43 -8.27
C GLY A 7 -16.61 -0.31 -8.03
N THR A 8 -17.00 0.75 -7.29
CA THR A 8 -16.09 1.87 -6.97
C THR A 8 -15.26 1.56 -5.73
N VAL A 9 -13.97 1.87 -5.77
CA VAL A 9 -13.07 1.71 -4.61
C VAL A 9 -13.28 2.86 -3.64
N GLY A 10 -13.45 2.53 -2.35
CA GLY A 10 -13.57 3.49 -1.26
C GLY A 10 -13.10 2.91 0.07
N GLU A 11 -13.02 3.75 1.11
CA GLU A 11 -12.69 3.27 2.46
C GLU A 11 -13.82 2.38 2.98
N LEU A 12 -13.47 1.17 3.41
CA LEU A 12 -14.42 0.22 4.01
C LEU A 12 -14.78 0.68 5.42
N TRP A 13 -16.08 0.91 5.62
CA TRP A 13 -16.64 1.16 6.94
C TRP A 13 -17.57 0.01 7.32
N ALA A 14 -17.50 -0.42 8.57
CA ALA A 14 -18.32 -1.53 9.08
C ALA A 14 -19.14 -1.11 10.30
N ARG A 15 -20.34 -1.68 10.43
CA ARG A 15 -21.23 -1.50 11.57
C ARG A 15 -21.91 -2.81 11.91
N GLY A 16 -22.07 -3.10 13.20
CA GLY A 16 -22.78 -4.30 13.65
C GLY A 16 -22.51 -4.61 15.11
N PRO A 17 -23.16 -5.62 15.66
CA PRO A 17 -23.04 -5.98 17.08
C PRO A 17 -21.64 -6.46 17.49
N MET A 18 -20.78 -6.87 16.52
CA MET A 18 -19.40 -7.27 16.75
C MET A 18 -18.44 -6.07 16.90
N ILE A 19 -18.88 -4.85 16.59
CA ILE A 19 -18.01 -3.68 16.66
C ILE A 19 -17.91 -3.21 18.12
N VAL A 20 -16.65 -3.11 18.61
CA VAL A 20 -16.36 -2.60 19.94
C VAL A 20 -16.64 -1.09 20.03
N LYS A 21 -16.80 -0.59 21.27
CA LYS A 21 -17.14 0.83 21.51
C LYS A 21 -15.96 1.79 21.33
N GLY A 22 -14.73 1.27 21.28
CA GLY A 22 -13.52 2.10 21.18
C GLY A 22 -12.27 1.38 21.66
N TYR A 23 -11.15 2.08 21.65
CA TYR A 23 -9.86 1.61 22.13
C TYR A 23 -9.69 1.92 23.63
N TRP A 24 -9.12 0.98 24.38
CA TRP A 24 -8.86 1.16 25.80
C TRP A 24 -7.86 2.31 26.04
N ASN A 25 -8.26 3.27 26.87
CA ASN A 25 -7.47 4.46 27.24
C ASN A 25 -6.91 5.28 26.05
N LYS A 26 -7.62 5.28 24.89
CA LYS A 26 -7.22 6.05 23.72
C LYS A 26 -8.43 6.82 23.14
N PRO A 27 -8.88 7.89 23.82
CA PRO A 27 -10.07 8.62 23.40
C PRO A 27 -9.94 9.28 22.04
N GLU A 28 -8.80 9.88 21.70
CA GLU A 28 -8.56 10.52 20.42
C GLU A 28 -8.62 9.50 19.26
N ALA A 29 -7.85 8.40 19.34
CA ALA A 29 -7.89 7.34 18.34
C ALA A 29 -9.29 6.69 18.24
N THR A 30 -10.04 6.64 19.36
CA THR A 30 -11.42 6.16 19.36
C THR A 30 -12.32 7.10 18.56
N ALA A 31 -12.24 8.40 18.80
CA ALA A 31 -13.06 9.41 18.10
C ALA A 31 -12.75 9.45 16.59
N GLU A 32 -11.49 9.25 16.19
CA GLU A 32 -11.09 9.19 14.78
C GLU A 32 -11.59 7.92 14.08
N THR A 33 -11.62 6.79 14.78
CA THR A 33 -11.91 5.48 14.19
C THR A 33 -13.39 5.12 14.25
N PHE A 34 -14.08 5.49 15.36
CA PHE A 34 -15.50 5.14 15.56
C PHE A 34 -16.36 6.37 15.42
N VAL A 35 -17.05 6.49 14.30
CA VAL A 35 -17.86 7.65 13.93
C VAL A 35 -19.30 7.21 13.71
N ASP A 36 -20.26 7.78 14.46
CA ASP A 36 -21.71 7.52 14.32
C ASP A 36 -22.07 6.02 14.34
N GLY A 37 -21.37 5.23 15.17
CA GLY A 37 -21.61 3.79 15.28
C GLY A 37 -20.98 2.93 14.17
N TRP A 38 -20.19 3.55 13.28
CA TRP A 38 -19.38 2.88 12.29
C TRP A 38 -17.92 2.84 12.72
N VAL A 39 -17.20 1.78 12.34
CA VAL A 39 -15.74 1.71 12.43
C VAL A 39 -15.14 1.97 11.04
N ARG A 40 -14.21 2.90 10.99
CA ARG A 40 -13.34 3.13 9.83
C ARG A 40 -12.22 2.10 9.87
N THR A 41 -12.22 1.18 8.92
CA THR A 41 -11.22 0.09 8.92
C THR A 41 -9.83 0.57 8.49
N GLY A 42 -9.78 1.65 7.71
CA GLY A 42 -8.58 2.12 7.03
C GLY A 42 -8.19 1.23 5.84
N ASP A 43 -9.02 0.27 5.47
CA ASP A 43 -8.84 -0.54 4.27
C ASP A 43 -9.63 0.08 3.11
N LEU A 44 -9.05 0.04 1.92
CA LEU A 44 -9.73 0.37 0.67
C LEU A 44 -10.32 -0.91 0.09
N ALA A 45 -11.59 -0.84 -0.26
CA ALA A 45 -12.32 -1.99 -0.80
C ALA A 45 -13.28 -1.57 -1.90
N ARG A 46 -13.68 -2.51 -2.72
CA ARG A 46 -14.83 -2.42 -3.62
C ARG A 46 -15.82 -3.54 -3.34
N LEU A 47 -17.08 -3.29 -3.57
CA LEU A 47 -18.13 -4.31 -3.58
C LEU A 47 -18.46 -4.65 -5.02
N ASP A 48 -18.74 -5.92 -5.30
CA ASP A 48 -19.33 -6.32 -6.57
C ASP A 48 -20.88 -6.31 -6.51
N ASP A 49 -21.52 -6.63 -7.63
CA ASP A 49 -22.98 -6.64 -7.74
C ASP A 49 -23.65 -7.79 -6.93
N GLU A 50 -22.87 -8.79 -6.53
CA GLU A 50 -23.31 -9.89 -5.66
C GLU A 50 -23.13 -9.57 -4.18
N GLY A 51 -22.49 -8.42 -3.84
CA GLY A 51 -22.24 -7.95 -2.48
C GLY A 51 -20.96 -8.49 -1.83
N PHE A 52 -20.08 -9.14 -2.59
CA PHE A 52 -18.76 -9.54 -2.08
C PHE A 52 -17.84 -8.34 -1.94
N VAL A 53 -17.07 -8.35 -0.84
CA VAL A 53 -16.09 -7.31 -0.52
C VAL A 53 -14.70 -7.74 -0.95
N TYR A 54 -14.07 -6.95 -1.80
CA TYR A 54 -12.68 -7.15 -2.23
C TYR A 54 -11.81 -6.06 -1.63
N ILE A 55 -10.90 -6.45 -0.74
CA ILE A 55 -9.89 -5.54 -0.20
C ILE A 55 -8.87 -5.25 -1.30
N VAL A 56 -8.67 -3.97 -1.58
CA VAL A 56 -7.76 -3.48 -2.63
C VAL A 56 -6.42 -3.07 -2.03
N ASP A 57 -6.43 -2.27 -0.96
CA ASP A 57 -5.22 -1.79 -0.29
C ASP A 57 -5.56 -1.22 1.09
N ARG A 58 -4.56 -0.65 1.76
CA ARG A 58 -4.73 0.22 2.93
C ARG A 58 -4.73 1.69 2.50
N ALA A 59 -5.67 2.46 3.03
CA ALA A 59 -5.77 3.90 2.69
C ALA A 59 -4.46 4.67 2.92
N LYS A 60 -3.72 4.33 3.99
CA LYS A 60 -2.44 4.97 4.33
C LYS A 60 -1.22 4.47 3.53
N ASP A 61 -1.35 3.34 2.85
CA ASP A 61 -0.28 2.72 2.07
C ASP A 61 -0.42 3.05 0.56
N MET A 62 -1.57 3.63 0.16
CA MET A 62 -1.82 4.13 -1.19
C MET A 62 -0.93 5.33 -1.49
N VAL A 63 -0.30 5.36 -2.66
CA VAL A 63 0.54 6.46 -3.13
C VAL A 63 -0.30 7.41 -4.00
N LEU A 64 -0.31 8.69 -3.66
CA LEU A 64 -1.05 9.74 -4.36
C LEU A 64 -0.12 10.49 -5.31
N ARG A 65 -0.12 10.12 -6.59
CA ARG A 65 0.75 10.68 -7.62
C ARG A 65 -0.03 11.54 -8.59
N GLY A 66 0.05 12.86 -8.44
CA GLY A 66 -0.56 13.80 -9.40
C GLY A 66 -2.07 13.64 -9.60
N GLY A 67 -2.79 13.19 -8.57
CA GLY A 67 -4.22 12.89 -8.63
C GLY A 67 -4.55 11.42 -8.98
N GLU A 68 -3.55 10.63 -9.34
CA GLU A 68 -3.71 9.19 -9.57
C GLU A 68 -3.50 8.40 -8.28
N ASN A 69 -4.36 7.42 -8.04
CA ASN A 69 -4.25 6.50 -6.91
C ASN A 69 -3.44 5.27 -7.33
N ILE A 70 -2.28 5.07 -6.71
CA ILE A 70 -1.47 3.87 -6.90
C ILE A 70 -1.64 2.99 -5.68
N TYR A 71 -2.26 1.84 -5.88
CA TYR A 71 -2.41 0.84 -4.83
C TYR A 71 -1.11 0.06 -4.69
N SER A 72 -0.47 0.18 -3.52
CA SER A 72 0.81 -0.48 -3.25
C SER A 72 0.74 -1.98 -3.50
N SER A 73 -0.34 -2.62 -3.05
CA SER A 73 -0.55 -4.06 -3.20
C SER A 73 -0.56 -4.53 -4.66
N GLU A 74 -1.10 -3.73 -5.58
CA GLU A 74 -1.14 -4.05 -7.01
C GLU A 74 0.28 -4.11 -7.60
N VAL A 75 1.12 -3.14 -7.26
CA VAL A 75 2.51 -3.10 -7.74
C VAL A 75 3.37 -4.16 -7.05
N GLU A 76 3.16 -4.38 -5.74
CA GLU A 76 3.80 -5.45 -4.98
C GLU A 76 3.48 -6.83 -5.57
N ASN A 77 2.22 -7.11 -5.89
CA ASN A 77 1.82 -8.36 -6.53
C ASN A 77 2.52 -8.56 -7.87
N ALA A 78 2.62 -7.52 -8.71
CA ALA A 78 3.36 -7.60 -9.97
C ALA A 78 4.85 -7.89 -9.76
N LEU A 79 5.48 -7.31 -8.72
CA LEU A 79 6.87 -7.59 -8.37
C LEU A 79 7.07 -9.01 -7.82
N TYR A 80 6.13 -9.52 -7.01
CA TYR A 80 6.19 -10.91 -6.49
C TYR A 80 6.10 -11.97 -7.60
N GLU A 81 5.55 -11.65 -8.77
CA GLU A 81 5.57 -12.55 -9.93
C GLU A 81 6.96 -12.65 -10.58
N HIS A 82 7.90 -11.76 -10.25
CA HIS A 82 9.25 -11.82 -10.78
C HIS A 82 10.06 -12.92 -10.08
N PRO A 83 10.70 -13.84 -10.83
CA PRO A 83 11.32 -15.04 -10.26
C PRO A 83 12.45 -14.74 -9.26
N ALA A 84 13.10 -13.58 -9.35
CA ALA A 84 14.16 -13.18 -8.43
C ALA A 84 13.64 -12.50 -7.15
N VAL A 85 12.38 -12.08 -7.08
CA VAL A 85 11.84 -11.31 -5.94
C VAL A 85 11.22 -12.27 -4.91
N THR A 86 11.67 -12.18 -3.67
CA THR A 86 11.11 -12.95 -2.54
C THR A 86 10.39 -12.09 -1.52
N ASP A 87 10.75 -10.83 -1.39
CA ASP A 87 10.04 -9.89 -0.53
C ASP A 87 10.11 -8.48 -1.15
N CYS A 88 9.01 -7.74 -1.08
CA CYS A 88 8.99 -6.37 -1.57
C CYS A 88 7.95 -5.52 -0.86
N ALA A 89 8.15 -4.20 -0.91
CA ALA A 89 7.18 -3.21 -0.47
C ALA A 89 7.23 -1.99 -1.37
N ILE A 90 6.07 -1.45 -1.68
CA ILE A 90 5.93 -0.15 -2.34
C ILE A 90 5.62 0.91 -1.30
N ILE A 91 6.32 2.03 -1.39
CA ILE A 91 6.13 3.21 -0.54
C ILE A 91 6.01 4.46 -1.40
N GLY A 92 5.25 5.43 -0.92
CA GLY A 92 5.24 6.78 -1.49
C GLY A 92 6.45 7.56 -0.97
N ILE A 93 7.23 8.11 -1.89
CA ILE A 93 8.30 9.08 -1.60
C ILE A 93 7.84 10.47 -2.04
N PRO A 94 8.23 11.54 -1.31
CA PRO A 94 7.80 12.90 -1.65
C PRO A 94 8.27 13.33 -3.04
N HIS A 95 7.40 14.01 -3.79
CA HIS A 95 7.74 14.65 -5.06
C HIS A 95 7.19 16.08 -5.08
N ARG A 96 7.99 17.03 -5.57
CA ARG A 96 7.72 18.49 -5.48
C ARG A 96 6.38 18.94 -6.08
N THR A 97 5.94 18.33 -7.17
CA THR A 97 4.73 18.74 -7.92
C THR A 97 3.64 17.66 -7.95
N LEU A 98 4.00 16.39 -7.80
CA LEU A 98 3.05 15.26 -7.88
C LEU A 98 2.53 14.80 -6.52
N GLY A 99 3.05 15.36 -5.42
CA GLY A 99 2.77 14.91 -4.06
C GLY A 99 3.66 13.74 -3.68
N GLU A 100 3.37 12.55 -4.21
CA GLU A 100 4.21 11.36 -4.01
C GLU A 100 4.53 10.67 -5.34
N GLU A 101 5.57 9.82 -5.33
CA GLU A 101 5.88 8.84 -6.37
C GLU A 101 6.13 7.47 -5.75
N PRO A 102 5.81 6.36 -6.49
CA PRO A 102 6.05 5.02 -5.98
C PRO A 102 7.53 4.68 -6.02
N ALA A 103 8.06 4.15 -4.93
CA ALA A 103 9.39 3.57 -4.84
C ALA A 103 9.29 2.15 -4.28
N ALA A 104 10.17 1.25 -4.73
CA ALA A 104 10.18 -0.15 -4.31
C ALA A 104 11.37 -0.44 -3.39
N VAL A 105 11.13 -1.17 -2.30
CA VAL A 105 12.18 -1.86 -1.54
C VAL A 105 12.06 -3.34 -1.85
N VAL A 106 13.15 -3.97 -2.27
CA VAL A 106 13.13 -5.34 -2.80
C VAL A 106 14.22 -6.20 -2.15
N HIS A 107 13.85 -7.39 -1.72
CA HIS A 107 14.75 -8.45 -1.34
C HIS A 107 14.70 -9.56 -2.40
N LEU A 108 15.88 -9.95 -2.90
CA LEU A 108 16.01 -10.98 -3.94
C LEU A 108 16.25 -12.36 -3.33
N ALA A 109 15.87 -13.38 -4.08
CA ALA A 109 16.16 -14.76 -3.73
C ALA A 109 17.69 -15.02 -3.65
N PRO A 110 18.16 -15.89 -2.75
CA PRO A 110 19.57 -16.21 -2.64
C PRO A 110 20.17 -16.67 -3.98
N GLY A 111 21.27 -16.02 -4.38
CA GLY A 111 21.94 -16.31 -5.65
C GLY A 111 21.29 -15.73 -6.90
N MET A 112 20.16 -15.05 -6.76
CA MET A 112 19.53 -14.33 -7.88
C MET A 112 19.99 -12.87 -7.92
N THR A 113 19.93 -12.29 -9.12
CA THR A 113 20.23 -10.88 -9.35
C THR A 113 19.13 -10.28 -10.22
N ALA A 114 18.81 -9.04 -10.00
CA ALA A 114 17.98 -8.23 -10.88
C ALA A 114 18.47 -6.78 -10.80
N SER A 115 18.38 -6.05 -11.90
CA SER A 115 18.64 -4.61 -11.91
C SER A 115 17.36 -3.82 -11.63
N GLU A 116 17.52 -2.56 -11.21
CA GLU A 116 16.40 -1.64 -11.09
C GLU A 116 15.61 -1.53 -12.40
N SER A 117 16.30 -1.33 -13.52
CA SER A 117 15.66 -1.22 -14.83
C SER A 117 14.87 -2.49 -15.23
N GLU A 118 15.39 -3.67 -14.90
CA GLU A 118 14.71 -4.95 -15.14
C GLU A 118 13.38 -5.03 -14.37
N LEU A 119 13.38 -4.68 -13.09
CA LEU A 119 12.16 -4.68 -12.29
C LEU A 119 11.16 -3.59 -12.71
N GLN A 120 11.66 -2.40 -13.10
CA GLN A 120 10.82 -1.35 -13.66
C GLN A 120 10.16 -1.77 -14.98
N ASP A 121 10.91 -2.41 -15.88
CA ASP A 121 10.39 -2.92 -17.16
C ASP A 121 9.40 -4.08 -16.93
N TRP A 122 9.67 -4.93 -15.93
CA TRP A 122 8.74 -5.98 -15.52
C TRP A 122 7.38 -5.44 -15.10
N VAL A 123 7.38 -4.40 -14.26
CA VAL A 123 6.15 -3.72 -13.84
C VAL A 123 5.50 -2.99 -15.00
N ARG A 124 6.28 -2.30 -15.85
CA ARG A 124 5.78 -1.55 -17.03
C ARG A 124 5.08 -2.45 -18.05
N ALA A 125 5.51 -3.69 -18.18
CA ALA A 125 4.87 -4.66 -19.06
C ALA A 125 3.48 -5.14 -18.55
N ARG A 126 3.15 -4.88 -17.25
CA ARG A 126 1.95 -5.39 -16.58
C ARG A 126 0.98 -4.31 -16.12
N LEU A 127 1.50 -3.14 -15.76
CA LEU A 127 0.74 -2.05 -15.15
C LEU A 127 0.93 -0.74 -15.92
N ALA A 128 0.04 0.22 -15.64
CA ALA A 128 0.13 1.56 -16.22
C ALA A 128 1.45 2.25 -15.86
N ALA A 129 1.98 3.07 -16.77
CA ALA A 129 3.31 3.68 -16.64
C ALA A 129 3.49 4.51 -15.34
N PHE A 130 2.44 5.18 -14.86
CA PHE A 130 2.50 5.97 -13.64
C PHE A 130 2.62 5.13 -12.35
N LYS A 131 2.38 3.82 -12.42
CA LYS A 131 2.51 2.85 -11.33
C LYS A 131 3.92 2.25 -11.22
N VAL A 132 4.76 2.45 -12.23
CA VAL A 132 6.14 1.94 -12.25
C VAL A 132 6.95 2.65 -11.15
N PRO A 133 7.62 1.92 -10.25
CA PRO A 133 8.48 2.53 -9.24
C PRO A 133 9.56 3.40 -9.88
N VAL A 134 9.72 4.63 -9.39
CA VAL A 134 10.75 5.57 -9.90
C VAL A 134 12.14 5.23 -9.38
N ALA A 135 12.21 4.48 -8.28
CA ALA A 135 13.45 4.00 -7.67
C ALA A 135 13.24 2.62 -7.06
N VAL A 136 14.29 1.79 -7.08
CA VAL A 136 14.30 0.47 -6.45
C VAL A 136 15.51 0.37 -5.52
N HIS A 137 15.24 0.16 -4.23
CA HIS A 137 16.28 -0.08 -3.23
C HIS A 137 16.35 -1.57 -2.90
N PHE A 138 17.53 -2.17 -3.11
CA PHE A 138 17.76 -3.58 -2.80
C PHE A 138 18.27 -3.73 -1.36
N VAL A 139 17.66 -4.66 -0.61
CA VAL A 139 18.06 -5.00 0.76
C VAL A 139 18.60 -6.41 0.84
N ALA A 140 19.60 -6.62 1.71
CA ALA A 140 20.24 -7.91 1.87
C ALA A 140 19.37 -8.91 2.64
N ASP A 141 18.55 -8.43 3.57
CA ASP A 141 17.68 -9.22 4.41
C ASP A 141 16.20 -8.99 4.06
N THR A 142 15.32 -9.85 4.54
CA THR A 142 13.86 -9.67 4.41
C THR A 142 13.41 -8.36 5.07
N LEU A 143 12.32 -7.78 4.56
CA LEU A 143 11.82 -6.50 5.02
C LEU A 143 11.39 -6.54 6.50
N PRO A 144 11.61 -5.46 7.26
CA PRO A 144 11.25 -5.40 8.68
C PRO A 144 9.74 -5.57 8.88
N ARG A 145 9.37 -6.43 9.82
CA ARG A 145 7.97 -6.77 10.14
C ARG A 145 7.69 -6.59 11.61
N ASN A 146 6.46 -6.25 11.93
CA ASN A 146 5.98 -6.29 13.31
C ASN A 146 5.71 -7.75 13.77
N ALA A 147 5.35 -7.91 15.06
CA ALA A 147 5.04 -9.22 15.65
C ALA A 147 3.91 -9.99 14.93
N ASN A 148 3.06 -9.31 14.19
CA ASN A 148 1.96 -9.90 13.41
C ASN A 148 2.35 -10.20 11.95
N GLY A 149 3.64 -10.08 11.59
CA GLY A 149 4.15 -10.34 10.24
C GLY A 149 3.93 -9.20 9.23
N LYS A 150 3.38 -8.05 9.64
CA LYS A 150 3.14 -6.91 8.75
C LYS A 150 4.43 -6.12 8.50
N ILE A 151 4.73 -5.81 7.23
CA ILE A 151 5.86 -4.98 6.83
C ILE A 151 5.73 -3.56 7.44
N LEU A 152 6.81 -3.07 8.03
CA LEU A 152 6.91 -1.75 8.64
C LEU A 152 7.30 -0.70 7.58
N LYS A 153 6.38 -0.41 6.65
CA LYS A 153 6.63 0.51 5.52
C LYS A 153 7.14 1.89 5.95
N LYS A 154 6.74 2.37 7.14
CA LYS A 154 7.21 3.64 7.67
C LYS A 154 8.74 3.68 7.84
N ASP A 155 9.33 2.58 8.27
CA ASP A 155 10.78 2.49 8.51
C ASP A 155 11.56 2.42 7.19
N LEU A 156 10.91 1.94 6.11
CA LEU A 156 11.52 1.85 4.78
C LEU A 156 11.63 3.21 4.07
N LYS A 157 10.81 4.21 4.45
CA LYS A 157 10.85 5.55 3.84
C LYS A 157 12.22 6.23 4.02
N ALA A 158 12.93 5.92 5.11
CA ALA A 158 14.25 6.47 5.38
C ALA A 158 15.31 6.05 4.34
N LEU A 159 15.13 4.92 3.66
CA LEU A 159 16.04 4.43 2.61
C LEU A 159 16.05 5.33 1.36
N PHE A 160 15.08 6.22 1.23
CA PHE A 160 14.93 7.15 0.10
C PHE A 160 15.05 8.62 0.51
N ALA A 161 15.64 8.90 1.68
CA ALA A 161 15.78 10.28 2.18
C ALA A 161 16.55 11.19 1.20
N ASP A 162 17.50 10.63 0.45
CA ASP A 162 18.31 11.34 -0.54
C ASP A 162 17.65 11.42 -1.93
N CYS A 163 16.51 10.76 -2.14
CA CYS A 163 15.79 10.72 -3.42
C CYS A 163 14.68 11.78 -3.53
N ALA A 164 14.48 12.61 -2.49
CA ALA A 164 13.48 13.69 -2.50
C ALA A 164 13.95 14.82 -3.42
N SER A 165 13.38 14.93 -4.61
CA SER A 165 13.69 15.93 -5.63
C SER A 165 12.61 17.02 -5.70
#